data_ff325626f09261bf3d7789163a2735b4
#
_entry.id   ff325626f09261bf3d7789163a2735b4
#
_cell.length_a   1.000
_cell.length_b   1.000
_cell.length_c   1.000
_cell.angle_alpha   90.00
_cell.angle_beta   90.00
_cell.angle_gamma   90.00
#
_symmetry.space_group_name_H-M   'P 1'
#
loop_
_entity.id
_entity.type
_entity.pdbx_description
1 polymer ?
#
loop_
_entity_poly.entity_id
_entity_poly.type
_entity_poly.pdbx_seq_one_letter_code
_entity_poly.pdbx_strand_id
1 'polypeptide(L)'
;MNTSSTGSASLGRRFLNGLYLLGGNLAALCVLAILVLMIAASVGRVFEWRVSWVNDIVAWLCAAAAFLGMAYSFRNGDFVRVTLVLESVSAPVRRWLELVSLAVAAVAIGYLGYWAARFTWESYEFNDIAGNMVAIPIWIPQMSFVIGSAILVIAVLDECVCVFRGGKPSYVARVEERHARGDFSEEM
;
A
#
# COMPACT_ATOMS: atom_id res chain seq x y z
N MET A 1 -20.77 -1.41 -35.76
CA MET A 1 -21.42 -2.22 -34.71
C MET A 1 -20.33 -3.01 -34.00
N ASN A 2 -19.76 -2.46 -32.96
CA ASN A 2 -18.76 -3.13 -32.11
C ASN A 2 -19.42 -3.36 -30.77
N THR A 3 -19.85 -4.56 -30.54
CA THR A 3 -20.36 -5.01 -29.23
C THR A 3 -19.21 -5.06 -28.25
N SER A 4 -19.16 -4.08 -27.36
CA SER A 4 -18.31 -4.06 -26.17
C SER A 4 -18.64 -5.29 -25.31
N SER A 5 -17.79 -6.32 -25.37
CA SER A 5 -17.81 -7.42 -24.41
C SER A 5 -17.41 -6.86 -23.03
N THR A 6 -18.38 -6.45 -22.26
CA THR A 6 -18.25 -6.28 -20.80
C THR A 6 -18.01 -7.66 -20.20
N GLY A 7 -16.74 -8.12 -20.26
CA GLY A 7 -16.32 -9.33 -19.56
C GLY A 7 -16.61 -9.15 -18.08
N SER A 8 -17.52 -9.97 -17.55
CA SER A 8 -17.84 -10.04 -16.12
C SER A 8 -16.54 -10.23 -15.34
N ALA A 9 -16.10 -9.20 -14.68
CA ALA A 9 -14.95 -9.28 -13.79
C ALA A 9 -15.22 -10.42 -12.80
N SER A 10 -14.38 -11.46 -12.80
CA SER A 10 -14.57 -12.61 -11.92
C SER A 10 -14.74 -12.13 -10.48
N LEU A 11 -15.59 -12.79 -9.70
CA LEU A 11 -15.86 -12.48 -8.29
C LEU A 11 -14.57 -12.19 -7.51
N GLY A 12 -13.49 -12.95 -7.79
CA GLY A 12 -12.17 -12.73 -7.20
C GLY A 12 -11.57 -11.35 -7.50
N ARG A 13 -11.71 -10.87 -8.75
CA ARG A 13 -11.21 -9.54 -9.14
C ARG A 13 -12.00 -8.39 -8.50
N ARG A 14 -13.31 -8.57 -8.28
CA ARG A 14 -14.13 -7.61 -7.52
C ARG A 14 -13.73 -7.56 -6.06
N PHE A 15 -13.47 -8.72 -5.46
CA PHE A 15 -13.02 -8.82 -4.07
C PHE A 15 -11.65 -8.15 -3.88
N LEU A 16 -10.67 -8.45 -4.75
CA LEU A 16 -9.34 -7.83 -4.70
C LEU A 16 -9.43 -6.31 -4.88
N ASN A 17 -10.24 -5.83 -5.83
CA ASN A 17 -10.44 -4.40 -6.02
C ASN A 17 -11.03 -3.73 -4.77
N GLY A 18 -12.00 -4.39 -4.13
CA GLY A 18 -12.58 -3.92 -2.86
C GLY A 18 -11.56 -3.85 -1.74
N LEU A 19 -10.68 -4.85 -1.63
CA LEU A 19 -9.63 -4.91 -0.63
C LEU A 19 -8.61 -3.76 -0.78
N TYR A 20 -8.19 -3.47 -2.02
CA TYR A 20 -7.25 -2.37 -2.28
C TYR A 20 -7.89 -1.00 -2.04
N LEU A 21 -9.16 -0.83 -2.41
CA LEU A 21 -9.92 0.40 -2.10
C LEU A 21 -10.10 0.59 -0.60
N LEU A 22 -10.41 -0.46 0.14
CA LEU A 22 -10.49 -0.41 1.60
C LEU A 22 -9.16 0.01 2.23
N GLY A 23 -8.04 -0.57 1.78
CA GLY A 23 -6.71 -0.19 2.24
C GLY A 23 -6.42 1.30 2.00
N GLY A 24 -6.70 1.79 0.79
CA GLY A 24 -6.52 3.19 0.42
C GLY A 24 -7.41 4.13 1.24
N ASN A 25 -8.70 3.79 1.44
CA ASN A 25 -9.62 4.60 2.24
C ASN A 25 -9.22 4.63 3.72
N LEU A 26 -8.75 3.49 4.28
CA LEU A 26 -8.23 3.44 5.64
C LEU A 26 -6.96 4.28 5.79
N ALA A 27 -6.06 4.24 4.81
CA ALA A 27 -4.87 5.07 4.78
C ALA A 27 -5.25 6.57 4.75
N ALA A 28 -6.19 6.97 3.92
CA ALA A 28 -6.70 8.34 3.86
C ALA A 28 -7.33 8.78 5.18
N LEU A 29 -8.09 7.90 5.84
CA LEU A 29 -8.66 8.16 7.15
C LEU A 29 -7.58 8.34 8.22
N CYS A 30 -6.51 7.53 8.18
CA CYS A 30 -5.36 7.69 9.08
C CYS A 30 -4.69 9.05 8.89
N VAL A 31 -4.47 9.48 7.64
CA VAL A 31 -3.90 10.80 7.32
C VAL A 31 -4.79 11.93 7.84
N LEU A 32 -6.10 11.83 7.65
CA LEU A 32 -7.04 12.80 8.19
C LEU A 32 -7.00 12.85 9.72
N ALA A 33 -6.93 11.69 10.38
CA ALA A 33 -6.80 11.60 11.84
C ALA A 33 -5.49 12.23 12.33
N ILE A 34 -4.37 12.02 11.62
CA ILE A 34 -3.08 12.67 11.89
C ILE A 34 -3.24 14.19 11.84
N LEU A 35 -3.86 14.71 10.77
CA LEU A 35 -4.08 16.16 10.62
C LEU A 35 -4.85 16.72 11.81
N VAL A 36 -5.97 16.10 12.17
CA VAL A 36 -6.81 16.56 13.30
C VAL A 36 -6.04 16.51 14.63
N LEU A 37 -5.33 15.41 14.89
CA LEU A 37 -4.54 15.24 16.11
C LEU A 37 -3.40 16.25 16.20
N MET A 38 -2.72 16.53 15.10
CA MET A 38 -1.61 17.51 15.07
C MET A 38 -2.11 18.94 15.29
N ILE A 39 -3.26 19.30 14.69
CA ILE A 39 -3.90 20.60 14.95
C ILE A 39 -4.31 20.68 16.41
N ALA A 40 -4.98 19.66 16.95
CA ALA A 40 -5.39 19.63 18.35
C ALA A 40 -4.19 19.72 19.31
N ALA A 41 -3.08 19.03 19.01
CA ALA A 41 -1.86 19.11 19.80
C ALA A 41 -1.22 20.50 19.73
N SER A 42 -1.24 21.14 18.58
CA SER A 42 -0.71 22.50 18.41
C SER A 42 -1.50 23.52 19.22
N VAL A 43 -2.83 23.44 19.17
CA VAL A 43 -3.72 24.29 19.96
C VAL A 43 -3.57 23.99 21.46
N GLY A 44 -3.52 22.71 21.83
CA GLY A 44 -3.36 22.30 23.23
C GLY A 44 -2.08 22.82 23.88
N ARG A 45 -0.98 22.95 23.13
CA ARG A 45 0.26 23.55 23.63
C ARG A 45 0.10 25.03 24.01
N VAL A 46 -0.74 25.76 23.27
CA VAL A 46 -1.00 27.18 23.61
C VAL A 46 -1.75 27.30 24.92
N PHE A 47 -2.55 26.31 25.30
CA PHE A 47 -3.30 26.24 26.55
C PHE A 47 -2.57 25.44 27.64
N GLU A 48 -1.27 25.12 27.45
CA GLU A 48 -0.44 24.34 28.38
C GLU A 48 -0.98 22.94 28.70
N TRP A 49 -1.81 22.36 27.83
CA TRP A 49 -2.31 20.99 28.00
C TRP A 49 -1.19 19.97 27.77
N ARG A 50 -1.19 18.93 28.58
CA ARG A 50 -0.26 17.78 28.37
C ARG A 50 -0.75 16.92 27.22
N VAL A 51 -0.24 17.22 26.00
CA VAL A 51 -0.62 16.52 24.75
C VAL A 51 0.49 15.62 24.21
N SER A 52 1.47 15.27 25.04
CA SER A 52 2.65 14.47 24.62
C SER A 52 2.28 13.07 24.07
N TRP A 53 1.17 12.49 24.52
CA TRP A 53 0.64 11.22 24.05
C TRP A 53 0.20 11.22 22.57
N VAL A 54 -0.08 12.39 22.02
CA VAL A 54 -0.50 12.54 20.63
C VAL A 54 0.61 12.11 19.68
N ASN A 55 1.86 12.35 20.00
CA ASN A 55 3.00 11.98 19.15
C ASN A 55 3.08 10.46 18.94
N ASP A 56 2.79 9.67 19.96
CA ASP A 56 2.81 8.21 19.89
C ASP A 56 1.71 7.70 18.94
N ILE A 57 0.49 8.23 19.10
CA ILE A 57 -0.64 7.86 18.24
C ILE A 57 -0.39 8.29 16.80
N VAL A 58 0.15 9.49 16.58
CA VAL A 58 0.49 9.98 15.24
C VAL A 58 1.55 9.09 14.59
N ALA A 59 2.57 8.66 15.32
CA ALA A 59 3.58 7.74 14.78
C ALA A 59 2.98 6.41 14.33
N TRP A 60 2.06 5.82 15.09
CA TRP A 60 1.35 4.60 14.74
C TRP A 60 0.42 4.77 13.55
N LEU A 61 -0.30 5.91 13.49
CA LEU A 61 -1.16 6.25 12.35
C LEU A 61 -0.36 6.49 11.07
N CYS A 62 0.84 7.11 11.16
CA CYS A 62 1.75 7.25 10.02
C CYS A 62 2.17 5.89 9.46
N ALA A 63 2.57 4.96 10.33
CA ALA A 63 2.90 3.60 9.91
C ALA A 63 1.69 2.90 9.27
N ALA A 64 0.51 3.00 9.89
CA ALA A 64 -0.72 2.43 9.35
C ALA A 64 -1.08 3.01 7.97
N ALA A 65 -1.02 4.34 7.81
CA ALA A 65 -1.28 5.02 6.53
C ALA A 65 -0.33 4.55 5.43
N ALA A 66 0.98 4.45 5.74
CA ALA A 66 1.98 4.01 4.79
C ALA A 66 1.72 2.58 4.32
N PHE A 67 1.57 1.62 5.23
CA PHE A 67 1.45 0.21 4.87
C PHE A 67 0.09 -0.15 4.27
N LEU A 68 -1.02 0.42 4.77
CA LEU A 68 -2.34 0.18 4.20
C LEU A 68 -2.53 0.83 2.84
N GLY A 69 -1.92 2.00 2.61
CA GLY A 69 -1.99 2.71 1.33
C GLY A 69 -1.13 2.11 0.22
N MET A 70 -0.06 1.38 0.59
CA MET A 70 0.96 0.91 -0.34
C MET A 70 0.41 0.01 -1.45
N ALA A 71 -0.51 -0.89 -1.13
CA ALA A 71 -1.13 -1.78 -2.12
C ALA A 71 -2.03 -1.03 -3.11
N TYR A 72 -2.72 0.01 -2.65
CA TYR A 72 -3.54 0.87 -3.49
C TYR A 72 -2.66 1.68 -4.47
N SER A 73 -1.61 2.33 -3.97
CA SER A 73 -0.65 3.07 -4.79
C SER A 73 0.09 2.17 -5.77
N PHE A 74 0.49 0.96 -5.35
CA PHE A 74 1.11 -0.02 -6.25
C PHE A 74 0.23 -0.32 -7.45
N ARG A 75 -1.05 -0.55 -7.23
CA ARG A 75 -2.00 -0.90 -8.28
C ARG A 75 -2.36 0.27 -9.19
N ASN A 76 -2.33 1.49 -8.68
CA ASN A 76 -2.61 2.69 -9.47
C ASN A 76 -1.44 3.12 -10.34
N GLY A 77 -0.26 2.54 -10.14
CA GLY A 77 0.94 2.88 -10.90
C GLY A 77 1.67 4.11 -10.37
N ASP A 78 1.34 4.56 -9.14
CA ASP A 78 1.91 5.77 -8.53
C ASP A 78 3.39 5.56 -8.08
N PHE A 79 3.93 4.34 -8.22
CA PHE A 79 5.34 4.09 -7.99
C PHE A 79 6.19 4.59 -9.15
N VAL A 80 7.20 5.39 -8.84
CA VAL A 80 8.19 5.84 -9.83
C VAL A 80 8.86 4.63 -10.47
N ARG A 81 8.71 4.50 -11.78
CA ARG A 81 9.30 3.42 -12.57
C ARG A 81 10.24 4.00 -13.60
N VAL A 82 11.33 3.30 -13.85
CA VAL A 82 12.25 3.66 -14.91
C VAL A 82 11.67 3.18 -16.26
N THR A 83 10.56 3.80 -16.69
CA THR A 83 9.87 3.48 -17.95
C THR A 83 10.80 3.64 -19.14
N LEU A 84 11.68 4.64 -19.13
CA LEU A 84 12.67 4.91 -20.18
C LEU A 84 13.58 3.70 -20.46
N VAL A 85 14.01 2.96 -19.43
CA VAL A 85 14.82 1.75 -19.62
C VAL A 85 13.99 0.62 -20.19
N LEU A 86 12.72 0.49 -19.75
CA LEU A 86 11.81 -0.54 -20.24
C LEU A 86 11.34 -0.30 -21.69
N GLU A 87 11.29 0.96 -22.12
CA GLU A 87 10.94 1.33 -23.51
C GLU A 87 12.08 1.15 -24.50
N SER A 88 13.33 1.21 -24.02
CA SER A 88 14.52 1.01 -24.88
C SER A 88 14.84 -0.45 -25.17
N VAL A 89 14.16 -1.41 -24.54
CA VAL A 89 14.43 -2.86 -24.68
C VAL A 89 13.37 -3.56 -25.52
N SER A 90 13.76 -4.66 -26.18
CA SER A 90 12.82 -5.48 -26.97
C SER A 90 11.73 -6.10 -26.10
N ALA A 91 10.53 -6.31 -26.67
CA ALA A 91 9.35 -6.81 -25.96
C ALA A 91 9.57 -8.08 -25.10
N PRO A 92 10.33 -9.13 -25.56
CA PRO A 92 10.59 -10.30 -24.74
C PRO A 92 11.50 -9.99 -23.52
N VAL A 93 12.49 -9.12 -23.68
CA VAL A 93 13.39 -8.72 -22.59
C VAL A 93 12.65 -7.87 -21.57
N ARG A 94 11.81 -6.95 -22.00
CA ARG A 94 10.93 -6.15 -21.14
C ARG A 94 10.08 -7.04 -20.24
N ARG A 95 9.41 -8.05 -20.81
CA ARG A 95 8.57 -8.99 -20.05
C ARG A 95 9.39 -9.76 -19.00
N TRP A 96 10.59 -10.19 -19.36
CA TRP A 96 11.49 -10.87 -18.43
C TRP A 96 11.92 -9.97 -17.27
N LEU A 97 12.29 -8.73 -17.56
CA LEU A 97 12.66 -7.73 -16.54
C LEU A 97 11.47 -7.43 -15.61
N GLU A 98 10.27 -7.27 -16.15
CA GLU A 98 9.06 -7.08 -15.36
C GLU A 98 8.79 -8.28 -14.42
N LEU A 99 8.91 -9.50 -14.91
CA LEU A 99 8.72 -10.70 -14.08
C LEU A 99 9.78 -10.82 -12.97
N VAL A 100 11.04 -10.56 -13.30
CA VAL A 100 12.13 -10.62 -12.32
C VAL A 100 11.93 -9.54 -11.25
N SER A 101 11.61 -8.32 -11.63
CA SER A 101 11.38 -7.23 -10.67
C SER A 101 10.19 -7.50 -9.76
N LEU A 102 9.09 -8.02 -10.29
CA LEU A 102 7.92 -8.41 -9.51
C LEU A 102 8.22 -9.61 -8.59
N ALA A 103 8.99 -10.59 -9.03
CA ALA A 103 9.41 -11.72 -8.22
C ALA A 103 10.30 -11.27 -7.05
N VAL A 104 11.29 -10.42 -7.32
CA VAL A 104 12.16 -9.85 -6.27
C VAL A 104 11.33 -9.05 -5.27
N ALA A 105 10.41 -8.21 -5.75
CA ALA A 105 9.50 -7.44 -4.89
C ALA A 105 8.62 -8.38 -4.03
N ALA A 106 8.04 -9.43 -4.62
CA ALA A 106 7.22 -10.40 -3.89
C ALA A 106 8.00 -11.11 -2.79
N VAL A 107 9.23 -11.53 -3.06
CA VAL A 107 10.12 -12.18 -2.09
C VAL A 107 10.49 -11.21 -0.96
N ALA A 108 10.88 -9.98 -1.30
CA ALA A 108 11.29 -8.98 -0.33
C ALA A 108 10.13 -8.60 0.61
N ILE A 109 8.94 -8.31 0.04
CA ILE A 109 7.76 -7.92 0.82
C ILE A 109 7.22 -9.12 1.61
N GLY A 110 7.25 -10.32 1.02
CA GLY A 110 6.86 -11.55 1.70
C GLY A 110 7.74 -11.88 2.90
N TYR A 111 9.07 -11.72 2.75
CA TYR A 111 10.03 -11.87 3.83
C TYR A 111 9.79 -10.85 4.96
N LEU A 112 9.60 -9.59 4.59
CA LEU A 112 9.31 -8.51 5.52
C LEU A 112 7.97 -8.77 6.26
N GLY A 113 6.93 -9.17 5.54
CA GLY A 113 5.62 -9.50 6.11
C GLY A 113 5.66 -10.70 7.06
N TYR A 114 6.44 -11.73 6.73
CA TYR A 114 6.64 -12.88 7.60
C TYR A 114 7.28 -12.49 8.94
N TRP A 115 8.37 -11.72 8.90
CA TRP A 115 9.04 -11.27 10.13
C TRP A 115 8.19 -10.29 10.93
N ALA A 116 7.44 -9.44 10.26
CA ALA A 116 6.48 -8.55 10.91
C ALA A 116 5.39 -9.33 11.65
N ALA A 117 4.80 -10.34 11.00
CA ALA A 117 3.79 -11.18 11.61
C ALA A 117 4.35 -11.94 12.81
N ARG A 118 5.57 -12.47 12.67
CA ARG A 118 6.25 -13.17 13.76
C ARG A 118 6.57 -12.25 14.94
N PHE A 119 7.08 -11.06 14.67
CA PHE A 119 7.37 -10.06 15.70
C PHE A 119 6.09 -9.60 16.41
N THR A 120 5.00 -9.40 15.66
CA THR A 120 3.69 -9.06 16.24
C THR A 120 3.16 -10.20 17.13
N TRP A 121 3.36 -11.44 16.72
CA TRP A 121 2.98 -12.61 17.52
C TRP A 121 3.77 -12.70 18.82
N GLU A 122 5.09 -12.51 18.77
CA GLU A 122 5.94 -12.45 19.96
C GLU A 122 5.49 -11.34 20.91
N SER A 123 5.22 -10.11 20.40
CA SER A 123 4.69 -9.01 21.20
C SER A 123 3.34 -9.31 21.84
N TYR A 124 2.50 -10.09 21.18
CA TYR A 124 1.22 -10.57 21.74
C TYR A 124 1.44 -11.58 22.86
N GLU A 125 2.33 -12.56 22.67
CA GLU A 125 2.59 -13.64 23.62
C GLU A 125 3.24 -13.12 24.91
N PHE A 126 4.17 -12.17 24.79
CA PHE A 126 4.85 -11.55 25.93
C PHE A 126 4.05 -10.40 26.58
N ASN A 127 2.87 -10.05 26.04
CA ASN A 127 2.07 -8.92 26.48
C ASN A 127 2.89 -7.62 26.54
N ASP A 128 3.72 -7.37 25.53
CA ASP A 128 4.54 -6.17 25.44
C ASP A 128 3.68 -4.93 25.43
N ILE A 129 3.94 -4.01 26.38
CA ILE A 129 3.27 -2.73 26.47
C ILE A 129 4.21 -1.66 25.92
N ALA A 130 3.66 -0.76 25.11
CA ALA A 130 4.43 0.39 24.63
C ALA A 130 4.99 1.18 25.82
N GLY A 131 6.32 1.32 25.87
CA GLY A 131 7.03 2.07 26.92
C GLY A 131 6.88 3.59 26.83
N ASN A 132 5.89 4.06 26.07
CA ASN A 132 5.59 5.45 25.77
C ASN A 132 4.52 6.01 26.74
N MET A 133 4.05 7.24 26.49
CA MET A 133 2.99 7.86 27.31
C MET A 133 1.65 7.13 27.21
N VAL A 134 1.40 6.42 26.14
CA VAL A 134 0.18 5.61 25.94
C VAL A 134 0.52 4.15 26.17
N ALA A 135 0.16 3.63 27.33
CA ALA A 135 0.39 2.23 27.70
C ALA A 135 -0.65 1.31 27.03
N ILE A 136 -0.47 1.04 25.74
CA ILE A 136 -1.28 0.03 25.01
C ILE A 136 -0.40 -1.14 24.57
N PRO A 137 -0.99 -2.34 24.40
CA PRO A 137 -0.28 -3.46 23.85
C PRO A 137 0.28 -3.14 22.47
N ILE A 138 1.59 -3.34 22.28
CA ILE A 138 2.30 -2.88 21.07
C ILE A 138 1.91 -3.67 19.82
N TRP A 139 1.36 -4.88 19.99
CA TRP A 139 0.86 -5.70 18.87
C TRP A 139 -0.30 -5.04 18.11
N ILE A 140 -1.08 -4.13 18.77
CA ILE A 140 -2.21 -3.44 18.14
C ILE A 140 -1.76 -2.55 16.98
N PRO A 141 -0.85 -1.57 17.15
CA PRO A 141 -0.33 -0.79 16.03
C PRO A 141 0.48 -1.63 15.03
N GLN A 142 1.15 -2.71 15.47
CA GLN A 142 1.90 -3.61 14.59
C GLN A 142 1.00 -4.36 13.60
N MET A 143 -0.26 -4.64 13.96
CA MET A 143 -1.23 -5.30 13.07
C MET A 143 -1.46 -4.53 11.76
N SER A 144 -1.37 -3.22 11.77
CA SER A 144 -1.51 -2.40 10.56
C SER A 144 -0.40 -2.70 9.54
N PHE A 145 0.82 -2.93 10.02
CA PHE A 145 1.96 -3.33 9.21
C PHE A 145 1.79 -4.74 8.63
N VAL A 146 1.35 -5.69 9.45
CA VAL A 146 1.10 -7.09 9.01
C VAL A 146 0.00 -7.12 7.95
N ILE A 147 -1.12 -6.45 8.19
CA ILE A 147 -2.24 -6.40 7.25
C ILE A 147 -1.84 -5.70 5.96
N GLY A 148 -1.18 -4.54 6.05
CA GLY A 148 -0.75 -3.77 4.89
C GLY A 148 0.26 -4.53 4.02
N SER A 149 1.25 -5.18 4.62
CA SER A 149 2.22 -6.01 3.91
C SER A 149 1.56 -7.23 3.26
N ALA A 150 0.61 -7.88 3.93
CA ALA A 150 -0.14 -9.00 3.36
C ALA A 150 -0.96 -8.59 2.12
N ILE A 151 -1.66 -7.45 2.19
CA ILE A 151 -2.42 -6.91 1.05
C ILE A 151 -1.46 -6.57 -0.10
N LEU A 152 -0.29 -6.00 0.19
CA LEU A 152 0.71 -5.66 -0.81
C LEU A 152 1.31 -6.92 -1.47
N VAL A 153 1.62 -7.98 -0.71
CA VAL A 153 2.05 -9.26 -1.28
C VAL A 153 1.01 -9.81 -2.24
N ILE A 154 -0.26 -9.79 -1.85
CA ILE A 154 -1.37 -10.25 -2.70
C ILE A 154 -1.41 -9.42 -3.99
N ALA A 155 -1.24 -8.09 -3.90
CA ALA A 155 -1.24 -7.20 -5.07
C ALA A 155 -0.09 -7.51 -6.03
N VAL A 156 1.12 -7.71 -5.51
CA VAL A 156 2.31 -8.03 -6.32
C VAL A 156 2.18 -9.41 -6.96
N LEU A 157 1.66 -10.41 -6.25
CA LEU A 157 1.42 -11.73 -6.79
C LEU A 157 0.34 -11.73 -7.89
N ASP A 158 -0.74 -10.96 -7.72
CA ASP A 158 -1.79 -10.81 -8.75
C ASP A 158 -1.21 -10.23 -10.04
N GLU A 159 -0.35 -9.21 -9.94
CA GLU A 159 0.36 -8.63 -11.08
C GLU A 159 1.36 -9.62 -11.71
N CYS A 160 2.09 -10.36 -10.89
CA CYS A 160 3.02 -11.38 -11.38
C CYS A 160 2.29 -12.44 -12.22
N VAL A 161 1.13 -12.91 -11.75
CA VAL A 161 0.28 -13.86 -12.49
C VAL A 161 -0.27 -13.22 -13.77
N CYS A 162 -0.64 -11.95 -13.74
CA CYS A 162 -1.12 -11.21 -14.92
C CYS A 162 -0.04 -11.15 -16.02
N VAL A 163 1.18 -10.74 -15.67
CA VAL A 163 2.32 -10.66 -16.60
C VAL A 163 2.73 -12.04 -17.10
N PHE A 164 2.72 -13.06 -16.23
CA PHE A 164 3.03 -14.44 -16.61
C PHE A 164 2.04 -15.00 -17.65
N ARG A 165 0.77 -14.64 -17.55
CA ARG A 165 -0.27 -15.02 -18.53
C ARG A 165 -0.24 -14.19 -19.81
N GLY A 166 0.69 -13.23 -19.95
CA GLY A 166 0.83 -12.38 -21.12
C GLY A 166 -0.15 -11.21 -21.16
N GLY A 167 -0.82 -10.92 -20.04
CA GLY A 167 -1.64 -9.72 -19.87
C GLY A 167 -0.78 -8.48 -19.69
N LYS A 168 -1.34 -7.30 -20.03
CA LYS A 168 -0.73 -6.02 -19.63
C LYS A 168 -0.90 -5.85 -18.12
N PRO A 169 0.14 -5.45 -17.37
CA PRO A 169 0.03 -5.14 -15.96
C PRO A 169 -1.05 -4.07 -15.71
N SER A 170 -1.81 -4.21 -14.63
CA SER A 170 -2.93 -3.30 -14.36
C SER A 170 -2.49 -1.87 -14.14
N TYR A 171 -1.29 -1.66 -13.61
CA TYR A 171 -0.68 -0.35 -13.43
C TYR A 171 -0.32 0.34 -14.77
N VAL A 172 0.12 -0.42 -15.78
CA VAL A 172 0.37 0.14 -17.14
C VAL A 172 -0.94 0.55 -17.79
N ALA A 173 -1.95 -0.31 -17.70
CA ALA A 173 -3.27 -0.01 -18.25
C ALA A 173 -3.88 1.26 -17.63
N ARG A 174 -3.72 1.47 -16.33
CA ARG A 174 -4.24 2.66 -15.66
C ARG A 174 -3.49 3.94 -15.99
N VAL A 175 -2.17 3.87 -16.15
CA VAL A 175 -1.37 5.01 -16.63
C VAL A 175 -1.78 5.37 -18.07
N GLU A 176 -1.91 4.38 -18.96
CA GLU A 176 -2.40 4.59 -20.33
C GLU A 176 -3.82 5.23 -20.34
N GLU A 177 -4.72 4.80 -19.43
CA GLU A 177 -6.04 5.40 -19.29
C GLU A 177 -6.01 6.84 -18.77
N ARG A 178 -5.10 7.19 -17.86
CA ARG A 178 -4.90 8.56 -17.38
C ARG A 178 -4.39 9.46 -18.51
N HIS A 179 -3.37 9.02 -19.23
CA HIS A 179 -2.85 9.77 -20.40
C HIS A 179 -3.92 9.96 -21.49
N ALA A 180 -4.75 8.95 -21.74
CA ALA A 180 -5.86 9.07 -22.70
C ALA A 180 -6.94 10.10 -22.27
N ARG A 181 -7.04 10.41 -20.97
CA ARG A 181 -7.93 11.45 -20.43
C ARG A 181 -7.26 12.83 -20.37
N GLY A 182 -5.99 12.94 -20.78
CA GLY A 182 -5.24 14.21 -20.77
C GLY A 182 -4.72 14.62 -19.39
N ASP A 183 -4.64 13.68 -18.46
CA ASP A 183 -4.10 13.89 -17.11
C ASP A 183 -2.61 13.52 -17.09
N PHE A 184 -1.75 14.53 -17.17
CA PHE A 184 -0.28 14.43 -17.16
C PHE A 184 0.31 14.97 -15.85
N SER A 185 -0.46 15.01 -14.77
CA SER A 185 -0.09 15.67 -13.51
C SER A 185 1.14 15.09 -12.80
N GLU A 186 1.59 13.89 -13.19
CA GLU A 186 2.75 13.21 -12.58
C GLU A 186 4.06 13.33 -13.39
N GLU A 187 4.05 13.98 -14.57
CA GLU A 187 5.24 14.15 -15.41
C GLU A 187 5.94 15.51 -15.18
N MET A 188 5.43 16.34 -14.28
CA MET A 188 6.01 17.60 -13.83
C MET A 188 6.61 17.42 -12.44
#